data_522825b475d5205f5238916d6da12ef1
#
_entry.id   522825b475d5205f5238916d6da12ef1
#
_cell.length_a   1.000
_cell.length_b   1.000
_cell.length_c   1.000
_cell.angle_alpha   90.00
_cell.angle_beta   90.00
_cell.angle_gamma   90.00
#
_symmetry.space_group_name_H-M   'P 1'
#
loop_
_entity.id
_entity.type
_entity.pdbx_description
1 polymer ?
#
loop_
_entity_poly.entity_id
_entity_poly.type
_entity_poly.pdbx_seq_one_letter_code
_entity_poly.pdbx_strand_id
1 'polypeptide(L)'
;VKKFVAVIVATTAILMFAPTAYASDGDLDTTWGGDGVVVSTHTDASAAYAIANYPDNRVLVVGSVVDSPASRILVSRFLADGTADTTCNGTGEFIDTVNDAVASDVVVLSDGSFVVAGTTQTNNIGTLFVAKFTSTCNLDTTFGTTGIATYSALFGTSGRALVVQSDGKIIVVGDEYPTVSDSSDQRVLVTRFSALGALDTSFGSSGRFISSSNEKGQAQDVVIDSSGRIIFTGSIVGTVAPDAAIVGRLTRNGQLDSTFATLGYFINEFNGDAQLDAIDIRPNGNLVAIGTHVVSYSTGPQNALIVCLTDQGALDSTCNSVGWDFLSDFPNDVYADDVFVTPDNKILFSGASDDGNPQPFVMRLNHNGTPDNSFATSGTWRGTSLIGRMYSVTIQSDGRILAAGQLDAQGTMSVGVVRLANTVVVTTTTSTTTTVAPLVTTSTTIPTTTIPANQLPATGSQFDSLTAALLLTALGSIVIASRRRTSH
;
A
#
# COMPACT_ATOMS: atom_id res chain seq x y z
N VAL A 1 62.54 43.65 41.56
CA VAL A 1 61.29 43.52 40.85
C VAL A 1 61.29 42.15 40.19
N LYS A 2 60.61 41.14 40.81
CA LYS A 2 60.47 39.79 40.26
C LYS A 2 59.21 39.77 39.42
N LYS A 3 59.36 39.50 38.12
CA LYS A 3 58.22 39.27 37.19
C LYS A 3 57.72 37.81 37.35
N PHE A 4 56.49 37.62 37.77
CA PHE A 4 55.81 36.36 37.71
C PHE A 4 55.20 36.22 36.30
N VAL A 5 55.58 35.14 35.63
CA VAL A 5 54.93 34.71 34.37
C VAL A 5 53.91 33.66 34.77
N ALA A 6 52.61 33.97 34.58
CA ALA A 6 51.52 33.00 34.74
C ALA A 6 51.37 32.20 33.42
N VAL A 7 51.65 30.92 33.53
CA VAL A 7 51.35 29.99 32.40
C VAL A 7 49.93 29.53 32.56
N ILE A 8 49.04 29.97 31.67
CA ILE A 8 47.67 29.45 31.53
C ILE A 8 47.72 28.18 30.71
N VAL A 9 47.52 27.03 31.33
CA VAL A 9 47.32 25.74 30.64
C VAL A 9 45.86 25.67 30.29
N ALA A 10 45.53 25.89 28.98
CA ALA A 10 44.20 25.67 28.47
C ALA A 10 44.01 24.14 28.23
N THR A 11 43.27 23.48 29.10
CA THR A 11 42.81 22.10 28.89
C THR A 11 41.66 22.10 27.89
N THR A 12 41.95 21.75 26.65
CA THR A 12 40.93 21.50 25.63
C THR A 12 40.27 20.16 25.94
N ALA A 13 39.05 20.17 26.48
CA ALA A 13 38.24 18.97 26.60
C ALA A 13 37.76 18.58 25.19
N ILE A 14 38.36 17.53 24.62
CA ILE A 14 37.84 16.89 23.41
C ILE A 14 36.63 16.08 23.85
N LEU A 15 35.42 16.60 23.62
CA LEU A 15 34.19 15.79 23.65
C LEU A 15 34.30 14.81 22.50
N MET A 16 34.68 13.58 22.80
CA MET A 16 34.46 12.46 21.86
C MET A 16 32.96 12.19 21.86
N PHE A 17 32.25 12.69 20.83
CA PHE A 17 30.96 12.14 20.48
C PHE A 17 31.24 10.71 20.01
N ALA A 18 30.82 9.71 20.80
CA ALA A 18 30.73 8.36 20.29
C ALA A 18 29.79 8.41 19.05
N PRO A 19 30.20 7.86 17.89
CA PRO A 19 29.29 7.78 16.79
C PRO A 19 28.08 6.96 17.27
N THR A 20 26.90 7.56 17.24
CA THR A 20 25.66 6.81 17.38
C THR A 20 25.69 5.79 16.25
N ALA A 21 25.81 4.50 16.59
CA ALA A 21 25.65 3.45 15.59
C ALA A 21 24.22 3.58 15.05
N TYR A 22 24.08 4.06 13.82
CA TYR A 22 22.82 3.99 13.11
C TYR A 22 22.56 2.52 12.79
N ALA A 23 21.32 2.06 12.98
CA ALA A 23 20.90 0.75 12.52
C ALA A 23 21.18 0.61 11.02
N SER A 24 21.71 -0.53 10.60
CA SER A 24 21.90 -0.82 9.17
C SER A 24 20.54 -1.02 8.50
N ASP A 25 20.50 -0.84 7.17
CA ASP A 25 19.27 -1.12 6.42
C ASP A 25 18.77 -2.54 6.69
N GLY A 26 17.51 -2.65 7.10
CA GLY A 26 16.89 -3.91 7.46
C GLY A 26 17.07 -4.36 8.90
N ASP A 27 17.83 -3.64 9.74
CA ASP A 27 17.83 -3.89 11.19
C ASP A 27 16.53 -3.38 11.82
N LEU A 28 16.12 -3.98 12.95
CA LEU A 28 15.01 -3.45 13.75
C LEU A 28 15.34 -2.02 14.22
N ASP A 29 14.41 -1.10 14.00
CA ASP A 29 14.55 0.28 14.47
C ASP A 29 14.11 0.39 15.92
N THR A 30 15.05 0.32 16.84
CA THR A 30 14.81 0.36 18.30
C THR A 30 14.21 1.67 18.81
N THR A 31 14.06 2.69 17.95
CA THR A 31 13.30 3.91 18.30
C THR A 31 11.77 3.73 18.19
N TRP A 32 11.33 2.57 17.70
CA TRP A 32 9.93 2.15 17.62
C TRP A 32 9.64 1.13 18.71
N GLY A 33 8.65 1.40 19.57
CA GLY A 33 8.25 0.51 20.64
C GLY A 33 9.34 0.16 21.66
N GLY A 34 10.56 0.66 21.45
CA GLY A 34 11.72 0.40 22.29
C GLY A 34 12.68 -0.67 21.79
N ASP A 35 12.20 -1.60 20.94
CA ASP A 35 12.98 -2.70 20.35
C ASP A 35 12.73 -2.93 18.85
N GLY A 36 11.92 -2.08 18.23
CA GLY A 36 11.54 -2.20 16.81
C GLY A 36 10.29 -3.04 16.58
N VAL A 37 9.67 -3.57 17.63
CA VAL A 37 8.49 -4.43 17.57
C VAL A 37 7.40 -3.89 18.50
N VAL A 38 6.19 -3.79 18.03
CA VAL A 38 5.01 -3.50 18.84
C VAL A 38 4.03 -4.65 18.69
N VAL A 39 3.63 -5.25 19.79
CA VAL A 39 2.61 -6.30 19.83
C VAL A 39 1.46 -5.82 20.72
N SER A 40 0.22 -5.93 20.24
CA SER A 40 -0.95 -5.57 21.03
C SER A 40 -1.13 -6.54 22.21
N THR A 41 -1.75 -6.04 23.28
CA THR A 41 -1.97 -6.80 24.51
C THR A 41 -3.40 -7.33 24.62
N HIS A 42 -4.05 -7.63 23.48
CA HIS A 42 -5.37 -8.26 23.49
C HIS A 42 -5.30 -9.64 24.14
N THR A 43 -6.32 -9.98 24.92
CA THR A 43 -6.47 -11.34 25.49
C THR A 43 -6.93 -12.35 24.44
N ASP A 44 -7.61 -11.87 23.42
CA ASP A 44 -8.14 -12.65 22.32
C ASP A 44 -7.19 -12.57 21.10
N ALA A 45 -7.23 -13.63 20.28
CA ALA A 45 -6.43 -13.65 19.07
C ALA A 45 -6.79 -12.46 18.16
N SER A 46 -5.78 -11.78 17.62
CA SER A 46 -5.96 -10.64 16.74
C SER A 46 -4.91 -10.63 15.63
N ALA A 47 -5.23 -9.98 14.53
CA ALA A 47 -4.33 -9.81 13.40
C ALA A 47 -4.55 -8.46 12.73
N ALA A 48 -3.46 -7.84 12.24
CA ALA A 48 -3.51 -6.71 11.34
C ALA A 48 -3.36 -7.22 9.91
N TYR A 49 -4.36 -7.00 9.07
CA TYR A 49 -4.32 -7.40 7.67
C TYR A 49 -3.84 -6.29 6.75
N ALA A 50 -3.91 -5.04 7.18
CA ALA A 50 -3.41 -3.90 6.42
C ALA A 50 -2.74 -2.87 7.30
N ILE A 51 -1.78 -2.17 6.68
CA ILE A 51 -1.07 -1.04 7.26
C ILE A 51 -1.12 0.18 6.33
N ALA A 52 -1.33 1.36 6.90
CA ALA A 52 -1.23 2.63 6.21
C ALA A 52 -0.45 3.65 7.05
N ASN A 53 0.25 4.56 6.36
CA ASN A 53 0.96 5.64 7.00
C ASN A 53 0.22 6.97 6.83
N TYR A 54 0.31 7.80 7.87
CA TYR A 54 0.01 9.22 7.76
C TYR A 54 1.26 10.01 7.33
N PRO A 55 1.09 11.20 6.74
CA PRO A 55 2.24 12.05 6.37
C PRO A 55 3.14 12.46 7.55
N ASP A 56 2.62 12.41 8.77
CA ASP A 56 3.32 12.71 10.02
C ASP A 56 3.96 11.47 10.68
N ASN A 57 4.07 10.38 9.93
CA ASN A 57 4.61 9.07 10.35
C ASN A 57 3.79 8.34 11.43
N ARG A 58 2.56 8.79 11.76
CA ARG A 58 1.63 7.93 12.47
C ARG A 58 1.29 6.72 11.63
N VAL A 59 0.99 5.62 12.29
CA VAL A 59 0.75 4.31 11.66
C VAL A 59 -0.66 3.87 11.99
N LEU A 60 -1.39 3.44 10.97
CA LEU A 60 -2.72 2.85 11.09
C LEU A 60 -2.68 1.40 10.65
N VAL A 61 -3.19 0.51 11.46
CA VAL A 61 -3.41 -0.89 11.08
C VAL A 61 -4.88 -1.24 11.23
N VAL A 62 -5.36 -2.09 10.34
CA VAL A 62 -6.72 -2.63 10.42
C VAL A 62 -6.70 -4.15 10.28
N GLY A 63 -7.72 -4.79 10.87
CA GLY A 63 -7.81 -6.24 10.85
C GLY A 63 -8.97 -6.76 11.66
N SER A 64 -8.74 -7.78 12.47
CA SER A 64 -9.77 -8.38 13.32
C SER A 64 -9.25 -8.79 14.70
N VAL A 65 -10.17 -8.79 15.65
CA VAL A 65 -10.07 -9.51 16.94
C VAL A 65 -11.04 -10.67 16.88
N VAL A 66 -10.57 -11.86 17.24
CA VAL A 66 -11.40 -13.08 17.30
C VAL A 66 -11.96 -13.22 18.72
N ASP A 67 -13.13 -12.67 18.95
CA ASP A 67 -13.91 -12.84 20.19
C ASP A 67 -14.90 -13.99 19.94
N SER A 68 -14.42 -15.21 20.22
CA SER A 68 -15.13 -16.45 19.87
C SER A 68 -16.60 -16.44 20.34
N PRO A 69 -17.59 -16.75 19.46
CA PRO A 69 -17.44 -17.40 18.16
C PRO A 69 -17.29 -16.44 16.95
N ALA A 70 -17.16 -15.14 17.15
CA ALA A 70 -17.26 -14.13 16.10
C ALA A 70 -15.96 -13.32 15.96
N SER A 71 -15.67 -12.81 14.78
CA SER A 71 -14.62 -11.81 14.53
C SER A 71 -15.20 -10.40 14.59
N ARG A 72 -14.42 -9.43 15.04
CA ARG A 72 -14.79 -8.01 15.06
C ARG A 72 -13.73 -7.16 14.37
N ILE A 73 -14.14 -6.12 13.67
CA ILE A 73 -13.22 -5.17 13.05
C ILE A 73 -12.34 -4.54 14.13
N LEU A 74 -11.04 -4.56 13.88
CA LEU A 74 -10.04 -3.86 14.68
C LEU A 74 -9.42 -2.74 13.84
N VAL A 75 -9.30 -1.56 14.44
CA VAL A 75 -8.49 -0.44 13.95
C VAL A 75 -7.57 -0.03 15.08
N SER A 76 -6.26 -0.04 14.87
CA SER A 76 -5.29 0.45 15.86
C SER A 76 -4.41 1.52 15.23
N ARG A 77 -4.14 2.60 15.96
CA ARG A 77 -3.29 3.70 15.51
C ARG A 77 -2.17 3.97 16.49
N PHE A 78 -0.97 4.13 15.93
CA PHE A 78 0.25 4.38 16.68
C PHE A 78 0.84 5.74 16.30
N LEU A 79 1.49 6.40 17.25
CA LEU A 79 2.34 7.55 17.02
C LEU A 79 3.62 7.15 16.28
N ALA A 80 4.41 8.15 15.85
CA ALA A 80 5.65 7.93 15.13
C ALA A 80 6.75 7.17 15.92
N ASP A 81 6.59 6.99 17.22
CA ASP A 81 7.48 6.23 18.10
C ASP A 81 6.95 4.83 18.46
N GLY A 82 5.77 4.44 17.94
CA GLY A 82 5.14 3.15 18.20
C GLY A 82 4.22 3.10 19.41
N THR A 83 4.09 4.19 20.16
CA THR A 83 3.12 4.27 21.25
C THR A 83 1.70 4.44 20.72
N ALA A 84 0.69 3.96 21.47
CA ALA A 84 -0.70 4.08 21.07
C ALA A 84 -1.12 5.56 20.93
N ASP A 85 -1.73 5.93 19.80
CA ASP A 85 -2.27 7.27 19.58
C ASP A 85 -3.66 7.41 20.19
N THR A 86 -3.72 7.86 21.44
CA THR A 86 -4.98 8.01 22.19
C THR A 86 -5.97 9.02 21.58
N THR A 87 -5.59 9.79 20.56
CA THR A 87 -6.54 10.61 19.80
C THR A 87 -7.43 9.76 18.88
N CYS A 88 -7.06 8.51 18.64
CA CYS A 88 -7.88 7.51 17.98
C CYS A 88 -8.83 6.87 19.00
N ASN A 89 -10.11 7.18 18.93
CA ASN A 89 -11.17 6.64 19.77
C ASN A 89 -10.90 6.72 21.30
N GLY A 90 -10.03 7.62 21.74
CA GLY A 90 -9.69 7.81 23.17
C GLY A 90 -8.68 6.80 23.74
N THR A 91 -8.44 5.68 23.08
CA THR A 91 -7.56 4.58 23.55
C THR A 91 -6.41 4.26 22.61
N GLY A 92 -6.46 4.72 21.37
CA GLY A 92 -5.59 4.29 20.28
C GLY A 92 -6.20 3.18 19.42
N GLU A 93 -7.38 2.67 19.80
CA GLU A 93 -8.03 1.56 19.13
C GLU A 93 -9.54 1.76 19.00
N PHE A 94 -10.09 1.24 17.92
CA PHE A 94 -11.52 1.04 17.72
C PHE A 94 -11.76 -0.45 17.46
N ILE A 95 -12.66 -1.04 18.22
CA ILE A 95 -13.15 -2.40 18.01
C ILE A 95 -14.67 -2.30 17.80
N ASP A 96 -15.14 -2.80 16.65
CA ASP A 96 -16.57 -2.77 16.33
C ASP A 96 -17.36 -3.70 17.28
N THR A 97 -18.61 -3.34 17.48
CA THR A 97 -19.59 -4.18 18.21
C THR A 97 -20.35 -5.12 17.28
N VAL A 98 -20.19 -4.97 15.96
CA VAL A 98 -20.80 -5.86 14.96
C VAL A 98 -20.02 -7.15 14.89
N ASN A 99 -20.70 -8.27 15.06
CA ASN A 99 -20.11 -9.59 15.02
C ASN A 99 -19.86 -10.07 13.59
N ASP A 100 -18.88 -10.96 13.42
CA ASP A 100 -18.50 -11.61 12.16
C ASP A 100 -18.10 -10.64 11.04
N ALA A 101 -17.21 -9.69 11.37
CA ALA A 101 -16.64 -8.78 10.41
C ALA A 101 -15.10 -8.77 10.47
N VAL A 102 -14.48 -8.74 9.31
CA VAL A 102 -13.03 -8.65 9.13
C VAL A 102 -12.71 -7.47 8.25
N ALA A 103 -11.91 -6.54 8.78
CA ALA A 103 -11.34 -5.47 7.98
C ALA A 103 -10.18 -6.02 7.18
N SER A 104 -10.28 -5.86 5.94
CA SER A 104 -9.37 -6.45 4.98
C SER A 104 -8.38 -5.42 4.42
N ASP A 105 -8.71 -4.13 4.25
CA ASP A 105 -7.83 -3.10 3.68
C ASP A 105 -8.14 -1.68 4.14
N VAL A 106 -7.16 -0.79 4.05
CA VAL A 106 -7.29 0.58 4.50
C VAL A 106 -6.54 1.56 3.60
N VAL A 107 -7.18 2.69 3.35
CA VAL A 107 -6.55 3.86 2.70
C VAL A 107 -6.79 5.09 3.57
N VAL A 108 -5.70 5.78 3.93
CA VAL A 108 -5.75 7.07 4.61
C VAL A 108 -5.99 8.17 3.57
N LEU A 109 -6.96 9.06 3.83
CA LEU A 109 -7.30 10.18 2.98
C LEU A 109 -6.50 11.44 3.38
N SER A 110 -6.44 12.42 2.48
CA SER A 110 -5.65 13.65 2.67
C SER A 110 -6.12 14.53 3.84
N ASP A 111 -7.36 14.38 4.29
CA ASP A 111 -7.92 15.08 5.45
C ASP A 111 -7.67 14.33 6.78
N GLY A 112 -6.95 13.20 6.73
CA GLY A 112 -6.66 12.34 7.88
C GLY A 112 -7.78 11.39 8.24
N SER A 113 -8.94 11.42 7.57
CA SER A 113 -9.94 10.36 7.62
C SER A 113 -9.43 9.12 6.86
N PHE A 114 -10.10 7.99 7.00
CA PHE A 114 -9.68 6.77 6.30
C PHE A 114 -10.87 5.89 5.93
N VAL A 115 -10.66 5.07 4.92
CA VAL A 115 -11.65 4.12 4.40
C VAL A 115 -11.12 2.70 4.58
N VAL A 116 -11.98 1.82 5.05
CA VAL A 116 -11.68 0.40 5.29
C VAL A 116 -12.62 -0.44 4.43
N ALA A 117 -12.11 -1.47 3.76
CA ALA A 117 -12.93 -2.49 3.13
C ALA A 117 -12.78 -3.83 3.84
N GLY A 118 -13.76 -4.70 3.66
CA GLY A 118 -13.71 -6.03 4.23
C GLY A 118 -14.97 -6.83 3.97
N THR A 119 -15.14 -7.87 4.77
CA THR A 119 -16.28 -8.78 4.68
C THR A 119 -16.95 -8.90 6.05
N THR A 120 -18.27 -8.78 6.09
CA THR A 120 -19.08 -9.21 7.23
C THR A 120 -19.87 -10.45 6.85
N GLN A 121 -20.20 -11.28 7.84
CA GLN A 121 -20.97 -12.50 7.61
C GLN A 121 -22.30 -12.45 8.35
N THR A 122 -23.35 -12.91 7.68
CA THR A 122 -24.66 -13.12 8.29
C THR A 122 -25.18 -14.47 7.82
N ASN A 123 -25.44 -15.39 8.75
CA ASN A 123 -25.86 -16.77 8.42
C ASN A 123 -24.92 -17.48 7.43
N ASN A 124 -23.62 -17.31 7.59
CA ASN A 124 -22.54 -17.81 6.72
C ASN A 124 -22.58 -17.28 5.27
N ILE A 125 -23.28 -16.18 5.03
CA ILE A 125 -23.27 -15.46 3.74
C ILE A 125 -22.42 -14.20 3.93
N GLY A 126 -21.32 -14.13 3.17
CA GLY A 126 -20.44 -12.99 3.15
C GLY A 126 -21.09 -11.77 2.49
N THR A 127 -20.83 -10.59 3.02
CA THR A 127 -21.25 -9.32 2.44
C THR A 127 -20.05 -8.37 2.45
N LEU A 128 -19.67 -7.88 1.28
CA LEU A 128 -18.65 -6.86 1.13
C LEU A 128 -19.12 -5.57 1.81
N PHE A 129 -18.26 -4.97 2.62
CA PHE A 129 -18.51 -3.65 3.21
C PHE A 129 -17.38 -2.67 2.91
N VAL A 130 -17.72 -1.38 2.97
CA VAL A 130 -16.82 -0.24 3.02
C VAL A 130 -17.23 0.59 4.22
N ALA A 131 -16.32 0.85 5.14
CA ALA A 131 -16.53 1.72 6.29
C ALA A 131 -15.65 2.97 6.17
N LYS A 132 -16.20 4.13 6.45
CA LYS A 132 -15.42 5.37 6.52
C LYS A 132 -15.32 5.85 7.96
N PHE A 133 -14.11 6.21 8.33
CA PHE A 133 -13.78 6.71 9.66
C PHE A 133 -13.29 8.15 9.59
N THR A 134 -13.61 8.92 10.60
CA THR A 134 -13.04 10.24 10.83
C THR A 134 -11.56 10.14 11.21
N SER A 135 -10.85 11.26 11.19
CA SER A 135 -9.44 11.33 11.66
C SER A 135 -9.25 10.97 13.14
N THR A 136 -10.33 10.84 13.91
CA THR A 136 -10.33 10.39 15.32
C THR A 136 -10.78 8.94 15.49
N CYS A 137 -10.80 8.16 14.41
CA CYS A 137 -11.17 6.73 14.38
C CYS A 137 -12.62 6.44 14.84
N ASN A 138 -13.53 7.37 14.65
CA ASN A 138 -14.96 7.12 14.81
C ASN A 138 -15.58 6.91 13.42
N LEU A 139 -16.63 6.10 13.33
CA LEU A 139 -17.38 5.97 12.07
C LEU A 139 -17.90 7.34 11.60
N ASP A 140 -17.68 7.67 10.33
CA ASP A 140 -18.22 8.87 9.68
C ASP A 140 -19.70 8.61 9.33
N THR A 141 -20.60 9.00 10.21
CA THR A 141 -22.05 8.73 10.06
C THR A 141 -22.69 9.38 8.82
N THR A 142 -21.96 10.23 8.09
CA THR A 142 -22.43 10.83 6.83
C THR A 142 -22.16 9.92 5.62
N PHE A 143 -21.34 8.87 5.80
CA PHE A 143 -21.02 7.91 4.78
C PHE A 143 -21.97 6.71 4.82
N GLY A 144 -22.53 6.33 3.68
CA GLY A 144 -23.42 5.16 3.55
C GLY A 144 -24.58 5.19 4.54
N THR A 145 -24.75 4.10 5.26
CA THR A 145 -25.70 4.01 6.38
C THR A 145 -24.92 3.99 7.69
N THR A 146 -24.95 5.09 8.43
CA THR A 146 -24.24 5.23 9.73
C THR A 146 -22.74 4.93 9.70
N GLY A 147 -22.06 5.26 8.61
CA GLY A 147 -20.61 5.10 8.41
C GLY A 147 -20.21 3.89 7.58
N ILE A 148 -21.17 3.06 7.14
CA ILE A 148 -20.92 1.81 6.43
C ILE A 148 -21.76 1.78 5.15
N ALA A 149 -21.14 1.36 4.06
CA ALA A 149 -21.78 0.98 2.80
C ALA A 149 -21.54 -0.50 2.54
N THR A 150 -22.50 -1.21 1.94
CA THR A 150 -22.41 -2.64 1.66
C THR A 150 -22.77 -2.95 0.22
N TYR A 151 -22.19 -4.03 -0.29
CA TYR A 151 -22.64 -4.68 -1.50
C TYR A 151 -22.82 -6.18 -1.24
N SER A 152 -23.97 -6.72 -1.57
CA SER A 152 -24.29 -8.13 -1.37
C SER A 152 -24.89 -8.74 -2.63
N ALA A 153 -24.59 -10.00 -2.87
CA ALA A 153 -25.25 -10.85 -3.84
C ALA A 153 -25.99 -12.00 -3.14
N LEU A 154 -26.83 -12.72 -3.90
CA LEU A 154 -27.72 -13.73 -3.32
C LEU A 154 -26.99 -14.81 -2.52
N PHE A 155 -25.81 -15.23 -2.99
CA PHE A 155 -25.04 -16.32 -2.36
C PHE A 155 -23.75 -15.85 -1.69
N GLY A 156 -23.47 -14.56 -1.70
CA GLY A 156 -22.38 -13.94 -0.97
C GLY A 156 -21.43 -13.12 -1.82
N THR A 157 -20.72 -12.24 -1.14
CA THR A 157 -19.63 -11.43 -1.68
C THR A 157 -18.55 -11.26 -0.63
N SER A 158 -17.29 -11.06 -1.06
CA SER A 158 -16.22 -10.65 -0.16
C SER A 158 -15.53 -9.38 -0.67
N GLY A 159 -15.02 -8.56 0.26
CA GLY A 159 -14.15 -7.43 -0.01
C GLY A 159 -12.73 -7.75 0.48
N ARG A 160 -11.74 -7.63 -0.40
CA ARG A 160 -10.36 -7.99 -0.11
C ARG A 160 -9.42 -6.81 -0.11
N ALA A 161 -9.46 -5.99 -1.15
CA ALA A 161 -8.64 -4.80 -1.26
C ALA A 161 -9.43 -3.61 -1.78
N LEU A 162 -8.96 -2.40 -1.47
CA LEU A 162 -9.57 -1.16 -1.91
C LEU A 162 -8.54 -0.17 -2.45
N VAL A 163 -9.00 0.72 -3.31
CA VAL A 163 -8.25 1.90 -3.73
C VAL A 163 -9.21 3.07 -3.91
N VAL A 164 -8.75 4.28 -3.61
CA VAL A 164 -9.55 5.50 -3.75
C VAL A 164 -9.10 6.28 -4.99
N GLN A 165 -10.05 6.56 -5.89
CA GLN A 165 -9.81 7.36 -7.08
C GLN A 165 -9.63 8.85 -6.72
N SER A 166 -9.03 9.63 -7.62
CA SER A 166 -8.77 11.07 -7.40
C SER A 166 -10.04 11.91 -7.21
N ASP A 167 -11.19 11.41 -7.63
CA ASP A 167 -12.51 12.02 -7.41
C ASP A 167 -13.20 11.55 -6.11
N GLY A 168 -12.49 10.80 -5.27
CA GLY A 168 -12.97 10.28 -3.99
C GLY A 168 -13.84 9.02 -4.10
N LYS A 169 -14.07 8.48 -5.31
CA LYS A 169 -14.77 7.20 -5.46
C LYS A 169 -13.90 6.06 -4.99
N ILE A 170 -14.53 5.03 -4.45
CA ILE A 170 -13.87 3.90 -3.82
C ILE A 170 -14.08 2.67 -4.69
N ILE A 171 -13.00 2.06 -5.14
CA ILE A 171 -12.99 0.75 -5.81
C ILE A 171 -12.70 -0.31 -4.76
N VAL A 172 -13.47 -1.38 -4.75
CA VAL A 172 -13.21 -2.57 -3.92
C VAL A 172 -13.20 -3.80 -4.81
N VAL A 173 -12.21 -4.66 -4.60
CA VAL A 173 -12.09 -5.94 -5.29
C VAL A 173 -12.28 -7.11 -4.33
N GLY A 174 -12.63 -8.26 -4.87
CA GLY A 174 -12.86 -9.49 -4.13
C GLY A 174 -13.53 -10.54 -5.00
N ASP A 175 -14.55 -11.17 -4.46
CA ASP A 175 -15.30 -12.22 -5.17
C ASP A 175 -16.80 -12.12 -4.90
N GLU A 176 -17.57 -12.68 -5.86
CA GLU A 176 -19.02 -12.82 -5.81
C GLU A 176 -19.40 -14.27 -6.16
N TYR A 177 -20.40 -14.78 -5.47
CA TYR A 177 -21.03 -16.08 -5.73
C TYR A 177 -22.42 -15.84 -6.37
N PRO A 178 -22.53 -15.81 -7.71
CA PRO A 178 -23.78 -15.40 -8.37
C PRO A 178 -24.86 -16.47 -8.41
N THR A 179 -24.52 -17.76 -8.40
CA THR A 179 -25.49 -18.84 -8.59
C THR A 179 -25.54 -19.86 -7.48
N VAL A 180 -24.45 -20.08 -6.75
CA VAL A 180 -24.31 -21.04 -5.64
C VAL A 180 -23.38 -20.48 -4.57
N SER A 181 -23.50 -20.97 -3.33
CA SER A 181 -22.70 -20.50 -2.20
C SER A 181 -21.38 -21.26 -2.00
N ASP A 182 -20.94 -22.02 -3.00
CA ASP A 182 -19.67 -22.72 -3.00
C ASP A 182 -18.70 -22.18 -4.07
N SER A 183 -17.45 -22.62 -4.02
CA SER A 183 -16.41 -22.17 -4.95
C SER A 183 -16.64 -22.56 -6.41
N SER A 184 -17.67 -23.39 -6.70
CA SER A 184 -17.95 -23.85 -8.08
C SER A 184 -18.41 -22.73 -9.01
N ASP A 185 -18.85 -21.57 -8.47
CA ASP A 185 -19.20 -20.39 -9.28
C ASP A 185 -18.67 -19.07 -8.62
N GLN A 186 -17.54 -19.14 -7.91
CA GLN A 186 -16.84 -17.96 -7.43
C GLN A 186 -16.29 -17.16 -8.59
N ARG A 187 -16.52 -15.84 -8.63
CA ARG A 187 -16.09 -14.96 -9.71
C ARG A 187 -15.41 -13.71 -9.17
N VAL A 188 -14.42 -13.25 -9.92
CA VAL A 188 -13.79 -11.95 -9.66
C VAL A 188 -14.83 -10.85 -9.62
N LEU A 189 -14.84 -10.07 -8.55
CA LEU A 189 -15.70 -8.92 -8.35
C LEU A 189 -14.87 -7.64 -8.26
N VAL A 190 -15.29 -6.60 -8.96
CA VAL A 190 -14.80 -5.22 -8.78
C VAL A 190 -16.02 -4.31 -8.64
N THR A 191 -16.18 -3.66 -7.49
CA THR A 191 -17.29 -2.73 -7.24
C THR A 191 -16.78 -1.30 -7.12
N ARG A 192 -17.65 -0.32 -7.41
CA ARG A 192 -17.34 1.09 -7.15
C ARG A 192 -18.42 1.76 -6.31
N PHE A 193 -17.98 2.44 -5.26
CA PHE A 193 -18.82 3.31 -4.44
C PHE A 193 -18.48 4.78 -4.70
N SER A 194 -19.46 5.64 -4.54
CA SER A 194 -19.25 7.09 -4.49
C SER A 194 -18.47 7.49 -3.24
N ALA A 195 -17.94 8.70 -3.20
CA ALA A 195 -17.28 9.27 -2.01
C ALA A 195 -18.19 9.34 -0.77
N LEU A 196 -19.51 9.20 -0.94
CA LEU A 196 -20.51 9.17 0.12
C LEU A 196 -21.05 7.77 0.43
N GLY A 197 -20.47 6.71 -0.16
CA GLY A 197 -20.81 5.32 0.12
C GLY A 197 -22.01 4.76 -0.68
N ALA A 198 -22.60 5.50 -1.60
CA ALA A 198 -23.61 4.93 -2.50
C ALA A 198 -22.94 4.09 -3.59
N LEU A 199 -23.52 2.94 -3.95
CA LEU A 199 -23.04 2.15 -5.09
C LEU A 199 -23.13 3.01 -6.38
N ASP A 200 -22.01 3.16 -7.08
CA ASP A 200 -21.95 3.95 -8.31
C ASP A 200 -22.42 3.12 -9.51
N THR A 201 -23.72 3.18 -9.79
CA THR A 201 -24.36 2.37 -10.87
C THR A 201 -23.87 2.71 -12.27
N SER A 202 -23.07 3.78 -12.45
CA SER A 202 -22.43 4.11 -13.73
C SER A 202 -21.17 3.28 -14.02
N PHE A 203 -20.68 2.51 -13.03
CA PHE A 203 -19.51 1.67 -13.16
C PHE A 203 -19.88 0.27 -13.65
N GLY A 204 -19.16 -0.23 -14.64
CA GLY A 204 -19.33 -1.57 -15.18
C GLY A 204 -20.79 -1.87 -15.57
N SER A 205 -21.35 -2.88 -14.97
CA SER A 205 -22.77 -3.23 -15.06
C SER A 205 -23.45 -3.00 -13.71
N SER A 206 -24.24 -1.93 -13.60
CA SER A 206 -24.97 -1.58 -12.36
C SER A 206 -24.10 -1.48 -11.11
N GLY A 207 -22.92 -0.87 -11.24
CA GLY A 207 -22.01 -0.59 -10.11
C GLY A 207 -20.89 -1.60 -9.92
N ARG A 208 -20.81 -2.63 -10.80
CA ARG A 208 -19.77 -3.66 -10.70
C ARG A 208 -19.29 -4.17 -12.04
N PHE A 209 -18.08 -4.70 -12.02
CA PHE A 209 -17.58 -5.70 -12.97
C PHE A 209 -17.60 -7.06 -12.27
N ILE A 210 -18.01 -8.08 -12.96
CA ILE A 210 -17.93 -9.50 -12.57
C ILE A 210 -17.33 -10.29 -13.73
N SER A 211 -16.39 -11.19 -13.45
CA SER A 211 -15.79 -12.03 -14.49
C SER A 211 -16.82 -12.99 -15.07
N SER A 212 -16.56 -13.52 -16.27
CA SER A 212 -17.47 -14.47 -16.94
C SER A 212 -17.51 -15.80 -16.20
N SER A 213 -18.53 -16.63 -16.51
CA SER A 213 -18.65 -17.97 -15.93
C SER A 213 -17.51 -18.93 -16.32
N ASN A 214 -16.74 -18.58 -17.33
CA ASN A 214 -15.55 -19.35 -17.75
C ASN A 214 -14.27 -18.85 -17.07
N GLU A 215 -14.34 -17.74 -16.34
CA GLU A 215 -13.22 -17.08 -15.63
C GLU A 215 -13.55 -17.01 -14.15
N LYS A 216 -13.77 -18.21 -13.55
CA LYS A 216 -14.07 -18.34 -12.13
C LYS A 216 -12.82 -18.02 -11.32
N GLY A 217 -12.98 -17.32 -10.21
CA GLY A 217 -11.84 -16.95 -9.37
C GLY A 217 -12.13 -15.80 -8.44
N GLN A 218 -11.07 -15.20 -7.94
CA GLN A 218 -11.13 -14.11 -6.97
C GLN A 218 -10.07 -13.05 -7.28
N ALA A 219 -10.36 -11.80 -6.95
CA ALA A 219 -9.36 -10.75 -6.91
C ALA A 219 -8.82 -10.59 -5.49
N GLN A 220 -7.51 -10.40 -5.38
CA GLN A 220 -6.82 -10.27 -4.09
C GLN A 220 -6.41 -8.82 -3.82
N ASP A 221 -5.88 -8.12 -4.82
CA ASP A 221 -5.39 -6.76 -4.67
C ASP A 221 -5.69 -5.89 -5.90
N VAL A 222 -5.61 -4.56 -5.73
CA VAL A 222 -5.98 -3.58 -6.74
C VAL A 222 -5.12 -2.34 -6.69
N VAL A 223 -4.75 -1.84 -7.87
CA VAL A 223 -4.08 -0.54 -8.06
C VAL A 223 -4.75 0.27 -9.16
N ILE A 224 -4.50 1.58 -9.15
CA ILE A 224 -4.93 2.49 -10.22
C ILE A 224 -3.69 3.08 -10.87
N ASP A 225 -3.59 2.98 -12.20
CA ASP A 225 -2.50 3.58 -12.94
C ASP A 225 -2.70 5.10 -13.18
N SER A 226 -1.68 5.75 -13.73
CA SER A 226 -1.70 7.20 -14.00
C SER A 226 -2.80 7.63 -14.98
N SER A 227 -3.37 6.70 -15.75
CA SER A 227 -4.49 6.93 -16.67
C SER A 227 -5.85 6.70 -15.99
N GLY A 228 -5.87 6.27 -14.73
CA GLY A 228 -7.07 5.95 -13.97
C GLY A 228 -7.65 4.58 -14.32
N ARG A 229 -6.88 3.70 -15.00
CA ARG A 229 -7.28 2.32 -15.27
C ARG A 229 -7.09 1.50 -13.99
N ILE A 230 -7.98 0.53 -13.77
CA ILE A 230 -8.01 -0.30 -12.57
C ILE A 230 -7.34 -1.61 -12.91
N ILE A 231 -6.31 -1.98 -12.16
CA ILE A 231 -5.55 -3.22 -12.35
C ILE A 231 -5.70 -4.03 -11.08
N PHE A 232 -6.14 -5.27 -11.21
CA PHE A 232 -6.33 -6.20 -10.09
C PHE A 232 -5.54 -7.48 -10.33
N THR A 233 -5.23 -8.17 -9.24
CA THR A 233 -4.56 -9.46 -9.26
C THR A 233 -5.31 -10.49 -8.42
N GLY A 234 -5.01 -11.78 -8.61
CA GLY A 234 -5.65 -12.87 -7.89
C GLY A 234 -5.39 -14.24 -8.51
N SER A 235 -6.41 -15.09 -8.49
CA SER A 235 -6.39 -16.41 -9.14
C SER A 235 -7.67 -16.68 -9.90
N ILE A 236 -7.54 -17.49 -10.95
CA ILE A 236 -8.65 -18.11 -11.68
C ILE A 236 -8.60 -19.61 -11.43
N VAL A 237 -9.74 -20.18 -11.07
CA VAL A 237 -9.91 -21.62 -10.92
C VAL A 237 -9.88 -22.29 -12.28
N GLY A 238 -8.92 -23.16 -12.53
CA GLY A 238 -8.85 -23.97 -13.74
C GLY A 238 -10.08 -24.88 -13.89
N THR A 239 -10.55 -25.10 -15.13
CA THR A 239 -11.62 -26.09 -15.39
C THR A 239 -11.15 -27.52 -15.15
N VAL A 240 -9.84 -27.74 -15.22
CA VAL A 240 -9.10 -28.93 -14.83
C VAL A 240 -7.85 -28.38 -14.16
N ALA A 241 -7.70 -28.56 -12.83
CA ALA A 241 -6.51 -28.09 -12.10
C ALA A 241 -5.22 -28.06 -12.96
N PRO A 242 -4.34 -27.06 -12.83
CA PRO A 242 -4.12 -26.18 -11.69
C PRO A 242 -4.89 -24.84 -11.76
N ASP A 243 -4.90 -24.10 -10.62
CA ASP A 243 -5.33 -22.72 -10.58
C ASP A 243 -4.28 -21.82 -11.23
N ALA A 244 -4.73 -20.78 -11.91
CA ALA A 244 -3.85 -19.86 -12.63
C ALA A 244 -3.81 -18.48 -11.97
N ALA A 245 -2.62 -17.90 -11.86
CA ALA A 245 -2.42 -16.51 -11.50
C ALA A 245 -3.05 -15.59 -12.56
N ILE A 246 -3.74 -14.54 -12.12
CA ILE A 246 -4.36 -13.55 -13.00
C ILE A 246 -3.91 -12.13 -12.65
N VAL A 247 -3.70 -11.31 -13.69
CA VAL A 247 -3.72 -9.85 -13.60
C VAL A 247 -4.72 -9.35 -14.64
N GLY A 248 -5.77 -8.68 -14.18
CA GLY A 248 -6.79 -8.10 -15.04
C GLY A 248 -6.74 -6.58 -15.06
N ARG A 249 -7.06 -5.96 -16.20
CA ARG A 249 -7.16 -4.50 -16.29
C ARG A 249 -8.55 -4.07 -16.77
N LEU A 250 -9.15 -3.13 -16.04
CA LEU A 250 -10.37 -2.45 -16.42
C LEU A 250 -10.08 -1.00 -16.81
N THR A 251 -10.89 -0.48 -17.71
CA THR A 251 -10.96 0.97 -17.92
C THR A 251 -11.42 1.66 -16.63
N ARG A 252 -11.24 2.97 -16.54
CA ARG A 252 -11.74 3.76 -15.38
C ARG A 252 -13.25 3.64 -15.13
N ASN A 253 -14.00 3.16 -16.11
CA ASN A 253 -15.46 3.00 -16.02
C ASN A 253 -15.89 1.54 -15.77
N GLY A 254 -14.94 0.63 -15.45
CA GLY A 254 -15.25 -0.75 -15.09
C GLY A 254 -15.54 -1.69 -16.25
N GLN A 255 -15.13 -1.33 -17.47
CA GLN A 255 -15.16 -2.25 -18.62
C GLN A 255 -13.79 -2.92 -18.76
N LEU A 256 -13.77 -4.19 -19.15
CA LEU A 256 -12.53 -4.91 -19.42
C LEU A 256 -11.74 -4.18 -20.51
N ASP A 257 -10.46 -3.90 -20.25
CA ASP A 257 -9.57 -3.22 -21.19
C ASP A 257 -8.90 -4.24 -22.11
N SER A 258 -9.51 -4.50 -23.26
CA SER A 258 -9.04 -5.48 -24.23
C SER A 258 -7.66 -5.18 -24.84
N THR A 259 -7.07 -4.01 -24.55
CA THR A 259 -5.70 -3.66 -25.01
C THR A 259 -4.61 -4.17 -24.06
N PHE A 260 -4.99 -4.66 -22.87
CA PHE A 260 -4.07 -5.24 -21.90
C PHE A 260 -3.90 -6.74 -22.14
N ALA A 261 -2.66 -7.19 -22.23
CA ALA A 261 -2.29 -8.59 -22.41
C ALA A 261 -3.17 -9.32 -23.45
N THR A 262 -3.85 -10.41 -23.08
CA THR A 262 -4.79 -11.11 -23.94
C THR A 262 -6.22 -10.78 -23.52
N LEU A 263 -6.91 -9.95 -24.31
CA LEU A 263 -8.31 -9.58 -24.08
C LEU A 263 -8.60 -9.02 -22.67
N GLY A 264 -7.63 -8.33 -22.07
CA GLY A 264 -7.79 -7.70 -20.77
C GLY A 264 -7.18 -8.47 -19.59
N TYR A 265 -6.59 -9.64 -19.84
CA TYR A 265 -6.04 -10.51 -18.80
C TYR A 265 -4.65 -11.03 -19.15
N PHE A 266 -3.74 -10.97 -18.21
CA PHE A 266 -2.59 -11.87 -18.10
C PHE A 266 -2.99 -13.06 -17.24
N ILE A 267 -2.80 -14.28 -17.76
CA ILE A 267 -3.11 -15.53 -17.06
C ILE A 267 -1.93 -16.48 -17.25
N ASN A 268 -1.44 -17.07 -16.15
CA ASN A 268 -0.35 -18.04 -16.21
C ASN A 268 -0.41 -19.02 -15.02
N GLU A 269 -0.22 -20.29 -15.31
CA GLU A 269 -0.19 -21.38 -14.31
C GLU A 269 1.20 -21.63 -13.75
N PHE A 270 2.26 -21.13 -14.40
CA PHE A 270 3.67 -21.32 -14.02
C PHE A 270 4.05 -22.79 -13.76
N ASN A 271 3.40 -23.72 -14.47
CA ASN A 271 3.51 -25.19 -14.33
C ASN A 271 3.06 -25.72 -12.95
N GLY A 272 2.06 -25.11 -12.33
CA GLY A 272 1.50 -25.51 -11.04
C GLY A 272 0.37 -24.60 -10.63
N ASP A 273 -0.11 -24.77 -9.39
CA ASP A 273 -1.10 -23.83 -8.85
C ASP A 273 -0.43 -22.51 -8.54
N ALA A 274 -0.95 -21.43 -9.10
CA ALA A 274 -0.42 -20.10 -8.93
C ALA A 274 -1.52 -19.12 -8.52
N GLN A 275 -1.25 -18.31 -7.52
CA GLN A 275 -2.06 -17.18 -7.11
C GLN A 275 -1.17 -15.96 -6.99
N LEU A 276 -1.63 -14.82 -7.44
CA LEU A 276 -0.99 -13.54 -7.15
C LEU A 276 -1.81 -12.81 -6.09
N ASP A 277 -1.14 -12.45 -5.08
CA ASP A 277 -1.72 -11.99 -3.85
C ASP A 277 -1.61 -10.46 -3.68
N ALA A 278 -0.56 -9.79 -4.18
CA ALA A 278 -0.44 -8.34 -4.21
C ALA A 278 0.15 -7.84 -5.52
N ILE A 279 -0.12 -6.57 -5.82
CA ILE A 279 0.39 -5.91 -7.00
C ILE A 279 0.76 -4.47 -6.68
N ASP A 280 1.87 -3.96 -7.28
CA ASP A 280 2.21 -2.56 -7.27
C ASP A 280 2.69 -2.06 -8.62
N ILE A 281 2.65 -0.73 -8.79
CA ILE A 281 3.04 -0.04 -10.00
C ILE A 281 4.43 0.56 -9.80
N ARG A 282 5.35 0.26 -10.71
CA ARG A 282 6.69 0.83 -10.75
C ARG A 282 6.67 2.29 -11.24
N PRO A 283 7.71 3.08 -10.94
CA PRO A 283 7.80 4.47 -11.42
C PRO A 283 7.69 4.63 -12.95
N ASN A 284 8.04 3.59 -13.71
CA ASN A 284 7.92 3.58 -15.18
C ASN A 284 6.56 3.12 -15.70
N GLY A 285 5.61 2.79 -14.81
CA GLY A 285 4.28 2.28 -15.14
C GLY A 285 4.18 0.76 -15.30
N ASN A 286 5.31 0.03 -15.31
CA ASN A 286 5.31 -1.42 -15.28
C ASN A 286 4.78 -1.94 -13.94
N LEU A 287 4.38 -3.20 -13.92
CA LEU A 287 3.74 -3.82 -12.76
C LEU A 287 4.69 -4.83 -12.11
N VAL A 288 4.60 -4.97 -10.82
CA VAL A 288 5.15 -6.10 -10.08
C VAL A 288 4.06 -6.70 -9.21
N ALA A 289 3.91 -8.01 -9.29
CA ALA A 289 2.98 -8.77 -8.47
C ALA A 289 3.73 -9.89 -7.76
N ILE A 290 3.26 -10.23 -6.58
CA ILE A 290 3.79 -11.37 -5.82
C ILE A 290 2.65 -12.29 -5.41
N GLY A 291 3.02 -13.51 -5.04
CA GLY A 291 2.06 -14.47 -4.53
C GLY A 291 2.69 -15.82 -4.23
N THR A 292 1.88 -16.84 -4.37
CA THR A 292 2.24 -18.20 -4.00
C THR A 292 2.11 -19.13 -5.19
N HIS A 293 3.04 -20.08 -5.29
CA HIS A 293 3.04 -21.14 -6.29
C HIS A 293 3.30 -22.50 -5.65
N VAL A 294 2.55 -23.51 -6.10
CA VAL A 294 2.69 -24.91 -5.65
C VAL A 294 2.82 -25.81 -6.87
N VAL A 295 3.92 -26.55 -6.97
CA VAL A 295 4.19 -27.43 -8.13
C VAL A 295 3.22 -28.60 -8.25
N SER A 296 2.66 -29.04 -7.13
CA SER A 296 1.72 -30.19 -7.08
C SER A 296 0.80 -30.08 -5.87
N TYR A 297 -0.49 -30.19 -6.08
CA TYR A 297 -1.57 -30.06 -5.08
C TYR A 297 -1.41 -30.79 -3.75
N SER A 298 -0.50 -31.75 -3.60
CA SER A 298 -0.53 -32.60 -2.43
C SER A 298 0.77 -32.76 -1.66
N THR A 299 1.93 -32.37 -2.20
CA THR A 299 3.22 -32.72 -1.56
C THR A 299 4.40 -31.81 -1.86
N GLY A 300 4.23 -30.75 -2.64
CA GLY A 300 5.31 -29.82 -2.98
C GLY A 300 5.38 -28.65 -2.00
N PRO A 301 6.58 -28.08 -1.77
CA PRO A 301 6.70 -26.85 -1.01
C PRO A 301 5.99 -25.70 -1.71
N GLN A 302 5.45 -24.78 -0.92
CA GLN A 302 4.97 -23.50 -1.43
C GLN A 302 6.16 -22.58 -1.67
N ASN A 303 6.18 -21.95 -2.86
CA ASN A 303 7.22 -21.01 -3.22
C ASN A 303 6.60 -19.61 -3.33
N ALA A 304 7.33 -18.59 -2.89
CA ALA A 304 6.98 -17.24 -3.24
C ALA A 304 7.24 -17.00 -4.73
N LEU A 305 6.22 -16.52 -5.43
CA LEU A 305 6.24 -16.18 -6.85
C LEU A 305 6.31 -14.67 -7.02
N ILE A 306 7.27 -14.18 -7.80
CA ILE A 306 7.30 -12.80 -8.30
C ILE A 306 7.00 -12.77 -9.78
N VAL A 307 6.15 -11.85 -10.23
CA VAL A 307 5.81 -11.63 -11.63
C VAL A 307 5.97 -10.14 -11.95
N CYS A 308 6.72 -9.84 -12.98
CA CYS A 308 6.89 -8.49 -13.50
C CYS A 308 6.24 -8.40 -14.87
N LEU A 309 5.39 -7.41 -15.05
CA LEU A 309 4.72 -7.15 -16.32
C LEU A 309 5.02 -5.73 -16.80
N THR A 310 5.03 -5.56 -18.11
CA THR A 310 4.98 -4.23 -18.71
C THR A 310 3.62 -3.57 -18.42
N ASP A 311 3.50 -2.27 -18.62
CA ASP A 311 2.23 -1.53 -18.54
C ASP A 311 1.15 -2.05 -19.51
N GLN A 312 1.53 -2.88 -20.51
CA GLN A 312 0.64 -3.54 -21.45
C GLN A 312 0.34 -5.00 -21.09
N GLY A 313 0.85 -5.51 -19.95
CA GLY A 313 0.56 -6.87 -19.46
C GLY A 313 1.40 -7.98 -20.08
N ALA A 314 2.46 -7.67 -20.83
CA ALA A 314 3.46 -8.64 -21.25
C ALA A 314 4.49 -8.87 -20.13
N LEU A 315 5.09 -10.08 -20.05
CA LEU A 315 6.20 -10.34 -19.15
C LEU A 315 7.35 -9.35 -19.40
N ASP A 316 7.84 -8.72 -18.33
CA ASP A 316 8.96 -7.76 -18.37
C ASP A 316 10.30 -8.49 -18.18
N SER A 317 10.98 -8.81 -19.27
CA SER A 317 12.26 -9.53 -19.26
C SER A 317 13.42 -8.74 -18.61
N THR A 318 13.23 -7.49 -18.21
CA THR A 318 14.22 -6.74 -17.39
C THR A 318 14.19 -7.18 -15.93
N CYS A 319 13.17 -7.93 -15.53
CA CYS A 319 13.01 -8.54 -14.23
C CYS A 319 13.28 -10.04 -14.35
N ASN A 320 14.32 -10.54 -13.67
CA ASN A 320 14.72 -11.95 -13.66
C ASN A 320 14.88 -12.59 -15.06
N SER A 321 15.25 -11.79 -16.07
CA SER A 321 15.47 -12.17 -17.47
C SER A 321 14.27 -12.79 -18.22
N VAL A 322 13.26 -13.30 -17.52
CA VAL A 322 12.04 -13.90 -18.10
C VAL A 322 10.75 -13.23 -17.64
N GLY A 323 10.85 -12.27 -16.71
CA GLY A 323 9.70 -11.53 -16.16
C GLY A 323 9.03 -12.21 -14.98
N TRP A 324 9.54 -13.32 -14.47
CA TRP A 324 9.07 -13.99 -13.27
C TRP A 324 10.15 -14.87 -12.64
N ASP A 325 9.98 -15.19 -11.36
CA ASP A 325 10.89 -16.12 -10.65
C ASP A 325 10.18 -16.74 -9.43
N PHE A 326 10.70 -17.86 -8.98
CA PHE A 326 10.43 -18.39 -7.66
C PHE A 326 11.56 -17.97 -6.72
N LEU A 327 11.21 -17.35 -5.61
CA LEU A 327 12.20 -16.92 -4.63
C LEU A 327 12.67 -18.14 -3.81
N SER A 328 13.81 -18.70 -4.23
CA SER A 328 14.35 -19.96 -3.70
C SER A 328 15.18 -19.80 -2.41
N ASP A 329 15.31 -18.61 -1.87
CA ASP A 329 16.15 -18.31 -0.70
C ASP A 329 15.54 -18.83 0.62
N PHE A 330 14.39 -19.46 0.54
CA PHE A 330 13.66 -20.00 1.69
C PHE A 330 13.68 -21.53 1.62
N PRO A 331 14.12 -22.20 2.71
CA PRO A 331 14.22 -23.66 2.73
C PRO A 331 12.88 -24.38 2.90
N ASN A 332 11.81 -23.66 3.24
CA ASN A 332 10.51 -24.18 3.65
C ASN A 332 9.39 -23.50 2.87
N ASP A 333 8.14 -23.82 3.20
CA ASP A 333 6.99 -23.13 2.64
C ASP A 333 7.06 -21.63 2.86
N VAL A 334 6.78 -20.87 1.81
CA VAL A 334 6.82 -19.41 1.85
C VAL A 334 5.48 -18.83 1.42
N TYR A 335 4.99 -17.97 2.26
CA TYR A 335 3.81 -17.15 1.99
C TYR A 335 4.28 -15.71 1.74
N ALA A 336 4.10 -15.22 0.52
CA ALA A 336 4.34 -13.82 0.18
C ALA A 336 3.00 -13.08 0.15
N ASP A 337 2.83 -12.11 1.05
CA ASP A 337 1.52 -11.51 1.32
C ASP A 337 1.30 -10.16 0.69
N ASP A 338 2.28 -9.27 0.74
CA ASP A 338 2.13 -7.90 0.25
C ASP A 338 3.40 -7.38 -0.41
N VAL A 339 3.24 -6.54 -1.43
CA VAL A 339 4.32 -5.91 -2.18
C VAL A 339 4.18 -4.39 -2.18
N PHE A 340 5.30 -3.72 -2.02
CA PHE A 340 5.41 -2.27 -2.12
C PHE A 340 6.62 -1.89 -2.96
N VAL A 341 6.44 -1.08 -3.99
CA VAL A 341 7.54 -0.53 -4.80
C VAL A 341 7.94 0.82 -4.23
N THR A 342 9.21 0.93 -3.85
CA THR A 342 9.76 2.17 -3.33
C THR A 342 9.97 3.22 -4.43
N PRO A 343 10.04 4.52 -4.10
CA PRO A 343 10.29 5.58 -5.09
C PRO A 343 11.60 5.42 -5.89
N ASP A 344 12.62 4.76 -5.31
CA ASP A 344 13.88 4.41 -5.98
C ASP A 344 13.82 3.07 -6.73
N ASN A 345 12.58 2.55 -6.92
CA ASN A 345 12.30 1.33 -7.69
C ASN A 345 12.88 0.03 -7.08
N LYS A 346 13.07 -0.02 -5.76
CA LYS A 346 13.25 -1.28 -5.04
C LYS A 346 11.89 -1.93 -4.81
N ILE A 347 11.88 -3.24 -4.63
CA ILE A 347 10.67 -4.02 -4.37
C ILE A 347 10.75 -4.55 -2.94
N LEU A 348 9.85 -4.14 -2.09
CA LEU A 348 9.67 -4.68 -0.75
C LEU A 348 8.52 -5.69 -0.79
N PHE A 349 8.65 -6.81 -0.09
CA PHE A 349 7.52 -7.69 0.18
C PHE A 349 7.63 -8.33 1.55
N SER A 350 6.50 -8.71 2.09
CA SER A 350 6.36 -9.30 3.43
C SER A 350 5.67 -10.65 3.38
N GLY A 351 5.80 -11.40 4.46
CA GLY A 351 5.17 -12.70 4.56
C GLY A 351 5.65 -13.52 5.75
N ALA A 352 5.60 -14.84 5.58
CA ALA A 352 6.19 -15.81 6.50
C ALA A 352 6.86 -16.96 5.76
N SER A 353 7.94 -17.47 6.34
CA SER A 353 8.54 -18.76 6.00
C SER A 353 8.13 -19.78 7.08
N ASP A 354 7.56 -20.90 6.70
CA ASP A 354 6.94 -21.84 7.64
C ASP A 354 7.58 -23.24 7.55
N ASP A 355 8.19 -23.66 8.64
CA ASP A 355 8.71 -25.03 8.87
C ASP A 355 7.93 -25.76 9.99
N GLY A 356 6.70 -25.30 10.24
CA GLY A 356 5.86 -25.71 11.39
C GLY A 356 5.82 -24.65 12.49
N ASN A 357 6.69 -23.61 12.39
CA ASN A 357 6.65 -22.40 13.21
C ASN A 357 6.87 -21.20 12.27
N PRO A 358 5.82 -20.52 11.81
CA PRO A 358 5.95 -19.46 10.85
C PRO A 358 6.82 -18.33 11.39
N GLN A 359 7.84 -17.97 10.61
CA GLN A 359 8.76 -16.85 10.90
C GLN A 359 8.44 -15.68 9.99
N PRO A 360 8.10 -14.53 10.54
CA PRO A 360 7.82 -13.34 9.73
C PRO A 360 9.08 -12.87 9.02
N PHE A 361 8.91 -12.35 7.80
CA PHE A 361 10.00 -11.73 7.06
C PHE A 361 9.58 -10.46 6.32
N VAL A 362 10.58 -9.64 6.00
CA VAL A 362 10.51 -8.58 4.99
C VAL A 362 11.73 -8.74 4.08
N MET A 363 11.49 -8.82 2.78
CA MET A 363 12.55 -8.92 1.78
C MET A 363 12.57 -7.67 0.90
N ARG A 364 13.79 -7.22 0.55
CA ARG A 364 14.00 -6.14 -0.41
C ARG A 364 14.74 -6.67 -1.63
N LEU A 365 14.17 -6.44 -2.81
CA LEU A 365 14.78 -6.76 -4.09
C LEU A 365 15.18 -5.48 -4.82
N ASN A 366 16.17 -5.62 -5.69
CA ASN A 366 16.49 -4.63 -6.69
C ASN A 366 15.37 -4.56 -7.76
N HIS A 367 15.38 -3.50 -8.56
CA HIS A 367 14.42 -3.32 -9.65
C HIS A 367 14.41 -4.46 -10.68
N ASN A 368 15.50 -5.23 -10.80
CA ASN A 368 15.61 -6.37 -11.69
C ASN A 368 15.20 -7.70 -11.05
N GLY A 369 14.59 -7.70 -9.87
CA GLY A 369 14.11 -8.89 -9.17
C GLY A 369 15.17 -9.63 -8.34
N THR A 370 16.45 -9.23 -8.39
CA THR A 370 17.51 -9.88 -7.58
C THR A 370 17.50 -9.37 -6.13
N PRO A 371 17.89 -10.19 -5.14
CA PRO A 371 18.01 -9.75 -3.75
C PRO A 371 18.90 -8.51 -3.59
N ASP A 372 18.48 -7.56 -2.78
CA ASP A 372 19.27 -6.38 -2.43
C ASP A 372 20.15 -6.67 -1.22
N ASN A 373 21.39 -7.13 -1.49
CA ASN A 373 22.33 -7.52 -0.44
C ASN A 373 22.78 -6.38 0.49
N SER A 374 22.37 -5.14 0.23
CA SER A 374 22.58 -4.02 1.16
C SER A 374 21.52 -3.94 2.26
N PHE A 375 20.48 -4.77 2.19
CA PHE A 375 19.39 -4.82 3.15
C PHE A 375 19.47 -6.08 4.00
N ALA A 376 19.50 -5.95 5.32
CA ALA A 376 19.56 -7.04 6.28
C ALA A 376 20.58 -8.13 5.91
N THR A 377 20.21 -9.40 6.01
CA THR A 377 21.05 -10.53 5.60
C THR A 377 20.61 -11.01 4.22
N SER A 378 21.45 -10.81 3.21
CA SER A 378 21.17 -11.23 1.82
C SER A 378 19.83 -10.71 1.27
N GLY A 379 19.46 -9.49 1.61
CA GLY A 379 18.22 -8.89 1.14
C GLY A 379 16.97 -9.18 2.01
N THR A 380 17.12 -9.94 3.12
CA THR A 380 15.96 -10.40 3.89
C THR A 380 16.16 -10.17 5.39
N TRP A 381 15.25 -9.41 6.00
CA TRP A 381 15.04 -9.45 7.43
C TRP A 381 14.17 -10.64 7.79
N ARG A 382 14.57 -11.39 8.83
CA ARG A 382 13.81 -12.54 9.36
C ARG A 382 13.62 -12.36 10.85
N GLY A 383 12.40 -12.48 11.31
CA GLY A 383 12.06 -12.47 12.72
C GLY A 383 12.34 -13.84 13.38
N THR A 384 13.62 -14.27 13.43
CA THR A 384 14.00 -15.61 13.87
C THR A 384 13.63 -15.92 15.33
N SER A 385 13.41 -14.91 16.16
CA SER A 385 12.91 -15.03 17.53
C SER A 385 11.41 -14.78 17.65
N LEU A 386 10.73 -14.52 16.54
CA LEU A 386 9.30 -14.23 16.49
C LEU A 386 8.58 -15.40 15.80
N ILE A 387 7.38 -15.71 16.28
CA ILE A 387 6.46 -16.62 15.59
C ILE A 387 5.33 -15.77 15.06
N GLY A 388 5.01 -15.91 13.76
CA GLY A 388 3.93 -15.13 13.17
C GLY A 388 4.12 -14.89 11.68
N ARG A 389 3.35 -13.94 11.14
CA ARG A 389 3.29 -13.60 9.71
C ARG A 389 3.04 -12.10 9.53
N MET A 390 3.72 -11.48 8.55
CA MET A 390 3.49 -10.10 8.15
C MET A 390 2.60 -10.06 6.92
N TYR A 391 1.38 -9.60 7.09
CA TYR A 391 0.38 -9.55 6.02
C TYR A 391 0.46 -8.30 5.15
N SER A 392 1.12 -7.24 5.63
CA SER A 392 1.20 -5.99 4.88
C SER A 392 2.50 -5.25 5.16
N VAL A 393 3.04 -4.57 4.13
CA VAL A 393 4.28 -3.80 4.17
C VAL A 393 4.11 -2.43 3.55
N THR A 394 4.76 -1.42 4.13
CA THR A 394 4.76 -0.05 3.60
C THR A 394 6.05 0.68 4.00
N ILE A 395 6.25 1.89 3.45
CA ILE A 395 7.38 2.76 3.80
C ILE A 395 6.86 4.09 4.35
N GLN A 396 7.47 4.57 5.44
CA GLN A 396 7.16 5.88 6.00
C GLN A 396 7.80 7.01 5.17
N SER A 397 7.35 8.25 5.38
CA SER A 397 7.88 9.42 4.66
C SER A 397 9.37 9.67 4.95
N ASP A 398 9.89 9.17 6.06
CA ASP A 398 11.30 9.23 6.45
C ASP A 398 12.14 8.03 5.95
N GLY A 399 11.51 7.14 5.19
CA GLY A 399 12.14 5.99 4.55
C GLY A 399 12.13 4.70 5.36
N ARG A 400 11.71 4.72 6.63
CA ARG A 400 11.62 3.50 7.44
C ARG A 400 10.56 2.55 6.91
N ILE A 401 10.85 1.26 6.97
CA ILE A 401 9.94 0.21 6.52
C ILE A 401 9.09 -0.26 7.70
N LEU A 402 7.80 -0.40 7.47
CA LEU A 402 6.86 -0.98 8.43
C LEU A 402 6.24 -2.23 7.84
N ALA A 403 6.12 -3.28 8.63
CA ALA A 403 5.32 -4.44 8.30
C ALA A 403 4.37 -4.78 9.46
N ALA A 404 3.14 -5.11 9.11
CA ALA A 404 2.10 -5.46 10.08
C ALA A 404 1.51 -6.84 9.80
N GLY A 405 1.10 -7.50 10.87
CA GLY A 405 0.53 -8.83 10.77
C GLY A 405 0.07 -9.37 12.12
N GLN A 406 0.39 -10.61 12.37
CA GLN A 406 0.18 -11.26 13.67
C GLN A 406 1.51 -11.82 14.19
N LEU A 407 1.74 -11.63 15.47
CA LEU A 407 2.89 -12.18 16.20
C LEU A 407 2.41 -12.91 17.45
N ASP A 408 3.11 -13.98 17.83
CA ASP A 408 2.82 -14.69 19.08
C ASP A 408 3.19 -13.80 20.28
N ALA A 409 2.20 -13.52 21.10
CA ALA A 409 2.34 -12.88 22.41
C ALA A 409 2.03 -13.89 23.50
N GLN A 410 3.04 -14.65 23.91
CA GLN A 410 2.92 -15.64 25.01
C GLN A 410 1.86 -16.73 24.78
N GLY A 411 1.78 -17.24 23.56
CA GLY A 411 0.84 -18.30 23.17
C GLY A 411 -0.49 -17.80 22.59
N THR A 412 -0.64 -16.49 22.40
CA THR A 412 -1.78 -15.89 21.71
C THR A 412 -1.28 -15.08 20.51
N MET A 413 -1.81 -15.37 19.33
CA MET A 413 -1.51 -14.58 18.14
C MET A 413 -2.17 -13.21 18.25
N SER A 414 -1.38 -12.16 18.19
CA SER A 414 -1.82 -10.78 18.42
C SER A 414 -1.34 -9.86 17.28
N VAL A 415 -2.01 -8.73 17.10
CA VAL A 415 -1.51 -7.71 16.18
C VAL A 415 -0.06 -7.42 16.46
N GLY A 416 0.78 -7.55 15.45
CA GLY A 416 2.20 -7.24 15.50
C GLY A 416 2.58 -6.25 14.43
N VAL A 417 3.40 -5.27 14.78
CA VAL A 417 3.99 -4.31 13.83
C VAL A 417 5.49 -4.28 14.08
N VAL A 418 6.26 -4.44 13.03
CA VAL A 418 7.72 -4.26 13.07
C VAL A 418 8.11 -3.03 12.28
N ARG A 419 9.13 -2.31 12.75
CA ARG A 419 9.76 -1.22 12.01
C ARG A 419 11.22 -1.52 11.76
N LEU A 420 11.64 -1.40 10.50
CA LEU A 420 13.01 -1.63 10.07
C LEU A 420 13.65 -0.31 9.63
N ALA A 421 14.92 -0.16 9.96
CA ALA A 421 15.75 0.91 9.46
C ALA A 421 15.93 0.77 7.94
N ASN A 422 15.90 1.90 7.26
CA ASN A 422 16.16 1.97 5.83
C ASN A 422 16.71 3.37 5.51
N THR A 423 17.94 3.42 5.04
CA THR A 423 18.61 4.68 4.70
C THR A 423 18.07 5.17 3.36
N VAL A 424 17.19 6.15 3.38
CA VAL A 424 16.83 6.88 2.16
C VAL A 424 18.05 7.71 1.76
N VAL A 425 18.66 7.40 0.62
CA VAL A 425 19.60 8.31 -0.01
C VAL A 425 18.79 9.52 -0.48
N VAL A 426 18.64 10.50 0.39
CA VAL A 426 18.13 11.81 -0.03
C VAL A 426 19.19 12.41 -0.93
N THR A 427 19.05 12.25 -2.22
CA THR A 427 19.81 13.04 -3.19
C THR A 427 19.34 14.49 -3.03
N THR A 428 19.97 15.21 -2.09
CA THR A 428 19.87 16.67 -2.06
C THR A 428 20.50 17.14 -3.36
N THR A 429 19.69 17.40 -4.36
CA THR A 429 20.08 18.30 -5.45
C THR A 429 20.36 19.65 -4.79
N THR A 430 21.63 19.88 -4.47
CA THR A 430 22.11 21.20 -4.08
C THR A 430 21.94 22.08 -5.32
N SER A 431 20.79 22.78 -5.37
CA SER A 431 20.60 23.85 -6.33
C SER A 431 21.59 24.94 -5.94
N THR A 432 22.77 24.93 -6.56
CA THR A 432 23.70 26.03 -6.48
C THR A 432 23.05 27.23 -7.16
N THR A 433 22.36 28.02 -6.37
CA THR A 433 21.93 29.35 -6.78
C THR A 433 23.21 30.16 -6.96
N THR A 434 23.68 30.25 -8.20
CA THR A 434 24.73 31.19 -8.57
C THR A 434 24.13 32.57 -8.38
N THR A 435 24.44 33.24 -7.29
CA THR A 435 24.12 34.63 -7.07
C THR A 435 24.91 35.42 -8.10
N VAL A 436 24.25 35.80 -9.20
CA VAL A 436 24.79 36.80 -10.16
C VAL A 436 24.82 38.12 -9.41
N ALA A 437 26.00 38.65 -9.22
CA ALA A 437 26.19 39.98 -8.64
C ALA A 437 25.38 41.01 -9.42
N PRO A 438 24.73 41.97 -8.74
CA PRO A 438 23.93 42.97 -9.44
C PRO A 438 24.80 43.79 -10.37
N LEU A 439 24.40 43.82 -11.65
CA LEU A 439 24.99 44.69 -12.64
C LEU A 439 24.69 46.14 -12.22
N VAL A 440 25.72 46.94 -11.97
CA VAL A 440 25.59 48.37 -11.73
C VAL A 440 25.17 49.01 -13.02
N THR A 441 23.90 49.36 -13.15
CA THR A 441 23.37 50.18 -14.26
C THR A 441 23.64 51.64 -13.93
N THR A 442 24.58 52.25 -14.62
CA THR A 442 24.73 53.70 -14.69
C THR A 442 23.56 54.27 -15.47
N SER A 443 22.72 55.07 -14.77
CA SER A 443 21.62 55.81 -15.36
C SER A 443 22.13 56.95 -16.20
N THR A 444 21.98 56.87 -17.53
CA THR A 444 22.05 58.01 -18.44
C THR A 444 20.66 58.54 -18.68
N THR A 445 20.41 59.74 -18.19
CA THR A 445 19.17 60.52 -18.43
C THR A 445 19.10 60.93 -19.89
N ILE A 446 18.01 60.55 -20.60
CA ILE A 446 17.63 61.08 -21.90
C ILE A 446 16.49 62.04 -21.69
N PRO A 447 16.50 63.26 -22.33
CA PRO A 447 15.49 64.28 -22.09
C PRO A 447 14.16 63.93 -22.79
N THR A 448 13.08 64.21 -22.08
CA THR A 448 11.69 64.12 -22.52
C THR A 448 11.35 65.14 -23.58
N THR A 449 10.88 64.68 -24.74
CA THR A 449 10.09 65.54 -25.68
C THR A 449 8.63 65.11 -25.61
N THR A 450 7.79 66.08 -25.23
CA THR A 450 6.32 66.02 -25.26
C THR A 450 5.78 66.13 -26.67
N ILE A 451 4.86 65.23 -27.08
CA ILE A 451 3.99 65.43 -28.27
C ILE A 451 2.53 65.25 -27.81
N PRO A 452 1.59 66.10 -28.30
CA PRO A 452 0.25 66.17 -27.72
C PRO A 452 -0.74 65.16 -28.26
N ALA A 453 -1.75 64.94 -27.45
CA ALA A 453 -2.92 64.09 -27.73
C ALA A 453 -3.76 64.64 -28.89
N ASN A 454 -4.23 63.76 -29.77
CA ASN A 454 -5.56 63.88 -30.34
C ASN A 454 -6.10 62.60 -31.02
N GLN A 455 -7.32 62.32 -30.65
CA GLN A 455 -8.42 61.62 -31.36
C GLN A 455 -8.38 60.13 -31.66
N LEU A 456 -9.33 59.50 -31.00
CA LEU A 456 -10.02 58.21 -31.37
C LEU A 456 -10.85 58.43 -32.67
N PRO A 457 -11.10 57.33 -33.42
CA PRO A 457 -12.49 56.93 -33.48
C PRO A 457 -12.69 55.40 -33.20
N ALA A 458 -13.91 55.15 -32.76
CA ALA A 458 -14.44 53.84 -32.44
C ALA A 458 -14.72 53.03 -33.72
N THR A 459 -14.57 51.71 -33.62
CA THR A 459 -15.58 50.68 -33.96
C THR A 459 -14.97 49.27 -33.92
N GLY A 460 -15.57 48.40 -33.14
CA GLY A 460 -16.14 47.17 -33.64
C GLY A 460 -15.28 45.93 -33.65
N SER A 461 -15.65 45.00 -32.77
CA SER A 461 -15.69 43.56 -32.94
C SER A 461 -14.45 42.68 -32.75
N GLN A 462 -14.68 41.77 -31.79
CA GLN A 462 -14.33 40.36 -31.77
C GLN A 462 -12.91 39.90 -31.38
N PHE A 463 -12.93 39.24 -30.22
CA PHE A 463 -12.21 38.00 -29.83
C PHE A 463 -10.73 37.87 -30.23
N ASP A 464 -9.89 37.73 -29.22
CA ASP A 464 -9.30 36.43 -28.85
C ASP A 464 -8.55 36.50 -27.52
N SER A 465 -8.76 35.47 -26.77
CA SER A 465 -8.11 35.08 -25.51
C SER A 465 -6.64 34.83 -25.72
N LEU A 466 -5.77 35.26 -24.82
CA LEU A 466 -4.53 34.55 -24.50
C LEU A 466 -3.90 35.05 -23.19
N THR A 467 -3.85 34.05 -22.26
CA THR A 467 -2.81 33.80 -21.24
C THR A 467 -2.59 34.83 -20.15
N ALA A 468 -3.20 34.53 -19.02
CA ALA A 468 -2.63 34.82 -17.71
C ALA A 468 -2.02 33.52 -17.15
N ALA A 469 -0.70 33.44 -17.18
CA ALA A 469 0.02 32.36 -16.48
C ALA A 469 0.03 32.66 -14.98
N LEU A 470 -0.79 31.95 -14.21
CA LEU A 470 -0.65 31.88 -12.76
C LEU A 470 0.24 30.69 -12.43
N LEU A 471 1.38 30.96 -11.83
CA LEU A 471 2.17 29.97 -11.11
C LEU A 471 1.35 29.51 -9.90
N LEU A 472 0.79 28.29 -9.96
CA LEU A 472 0.37 27.56 -8.77
C LEU A 472 1.44 26.50 -8.49
N THR A 473 2.13 26.68 -7.38
CA THR A 473 2.97 25.66 -6.76
C THR A 473 2.09 24.45 -6.43
N ALA A 474 2.28 23.36 -7.19
CA ALA A 474 1.67 22.07 -6.89
C ALA A 474 2.35 21.49 -5.64
N LEU A 475 1.69 21.56 -4.51
CA LEU A 475 1.92 20.64 -3.40
C LEU A 475 1.29 19.31 -3.82
N GLY A 476 2.15 18.39 -4.32
CA GLY A 476 1.73 17.05 -4.63
C GLY A 476 1.36 16.30 -3.35
N SER A 477 0.07 16.05 -3.15
CA SER A 477 -0.41 15.13 -2.15
C SER A 477 -0.06 13.73 -2.62
N ILE A 478 0.95 13.11 -1.99
CA ILE A 478 1.25 11.70 -2.18
C ILE A 478 0.19 10.93 -1.39
N VAL A 479 -0.77 10.34 -2.10
CA VAL A 479 -1.67 9.35 -1.52
C VAL A 479 -0.87 8.04 -1.41
N ILE A 480 -0.47 7.68 -0.20
CA ILE A 480 0.17 6.39 0.06
C ILE A 480 -0.96 5.37 0.25
N ALA A 481 -1.20 4.56 -0.79
CA ALA A 481 -2.11 3.44 -0.69
C ALA A 481 -1.43 2.30 0.06
N SER A 482 -2.03 1.83 1.15
CA SER A 482 -1.59 0.61 1.83
C SER A 482 -2.35 -0.60 1.32
N ARG A 483 -1.75 -1.76 1.42
CA ARG A 483 -2.22 -2.98 0.78
C ARG A 483 -2.15 -4.21 1.65
N ARG A 484 -2.91 -5.22 1.33
CA ARG A 484 -3.13 -6.33 2.16
C ARG A 484 -3.77 -7.60 1.70
N ARG A 485 -3.84 -8.65 2.56
CA ARG A 485 -4.46 -9.92 2.33
C ARG A 485 -5.04 -10.70 3.45
N THR A 486 -5.89 -11.64 3.06
CA THR A 486 -6.32 -12.77 3.87
C THR A 486 -6.02 -14.07 3.12
N SER A 487 -5.28 -14.97 3.73
CA SER A 487 -5.26 -16.36 3.34
C SER A 487 -5.90 -17.15 4.48
N HIS A 488 -6.73 -18.04 4.15
CA HIS A 488 -7.19 -19.08 5.08
C HIS A 488 -6.18 -20.18 5.14
#